data_61a44b29c65945996f44fab316b08574
#
_entry.id   61a44b29c65945996f44fab316b08574
#
_cell.length_a   1.000
_cell.length_b   1.000
_cell.length_c   1.000
_cell.angle_alpha   90.00
_cell.angle_beta   90.00
_cell.angle_gamma   90.00
#
_symmetry.space_group_name_H-M   'P 1'
#
loop_
_entity.id
_entity.type
_entity.pdbx_description
1 polymer ?
#
loop_
_entity_poly.entity_id
_entity_poly.type
_entity_poly.pdbx_seq_one_letter_code
_entity_poly.pdbx_strand_id
1 'polypeptide(L)'
;VAWFDGNDLEGGNEGSTLAGRAAWVPRNAKGDVLHLGLAASRERPDSETLRLRAKPEVGLTGVRLVDTGTLAGVDAVQRTGFEGLWIRGPWSVQGEVLQVRADRDGGLGDVSGNGGYVFGSWVVTGESRGYNGYATNVVPSATSALELLVRYSRLDLDDGAVRGGKQSDWTLGVNWYLGRNVKLQANYVFAHARRNGVLRDPEAFGLRAQFQF
;
A
#
# COMPACT_ATOMS: atom_id res chain seq x y z
N VAL A 1 -10.20 10.13 -15.07
CA VAL A 1 -9.70 11.41 -14.55
C VAL A 1 -10.74 11.96 -13.61
N ALA A 2 -10.33 12.42 -12.45
CA ALA A 2 -11.21 13.04 -11.45
C ALA A 2 -10.57 14.35 -10.97
N TRP A 3 -11.41 15.35 -10.71
CA TRP A 3 -11.05 16.57 -10.04
C TRP A 3 -11.86 16.67 -8.76
N PHE A 4 -11.20 17.04 -7.66
CA PHE A 4 -11.79 17.19 -6.35
C PHE A 4 -11.46 18.60 -5.84
N ASP A 5 -12.46 19.23 -5.23
CA ASP A 5 -12.34 20.51 -4.54
C ASP A 5 -12.96 20.31 -3.16
N GLY A 6 -12.19 20.56 -2.11
CA GLY A 6 -12.61 20.31 -0.73
C GLY A 6 -11.64 19.39 0.03
N ASN A 7 -12.10 18.88 1.17
CA ASN A 7 -11.30 18.10 2.12
C ASN A 7 -10.61 16.89 1.49
N ASP A 8 -9.38 16.64 1.89
CA ASP A 8 -8.69 15.40 1.58
C ASP A 8 -9.38 14.17 2.21
N LEU A 9 -8.94 12.95 1.87
CA LEU A 9 -9.51 11.71 2.40
C LEU A 9 -9.40 11.58 3.94
N GLU A 10 -8.54 12.36 4.59
CA GLU A 10 -8.38 12.43 6.04
C GLU A 10 -9.16 13.61 6.66
N GLY A 11 -9.78 14.46 5.84
CA GLY A 11 -10.57 15.62 6.27
C GLY A 11 -9.75 16.75 6.90
N GLY A 12 -8.44 16.74 6.71
CA GLY A 12 -7.50 17.66 7.35
C GLY A 12 -7.04 18.82 6.48
N ASN A 13 -7.17 18.70 5.16
CA ASN A 13 -6.82 19.76 4.21
C ASN A 13 -8.01 20.08 3.31
N GLU A 14 -8.41 21.31 3.30
CA GLU A 14 -9.20 21.86 2.20
C GLU A 14 -8.22 22.23 1.09
N GLY A 15 -8.57 21.94 -0.17
CA GLY A 15 -7.71 22.22 -1.29
C GLY A 15 -8.22 21.57 -2.55
N SER A 16 -7.49 21.68 -3.65
CA SER A 16 -7.88 21.09 -4.93
C SER A 16 -6.96 19.92 -5.32
N THR A 17 -7.54 18.86 -5.85
CA THR A 17 -6.80 17.71 -6.35
C THR A 17 -7.25 17.34 -7.76
N LEU A 18 -6.30 17.21 -8.66
CA LEU A 18 -6.49 16.56 -9.97
C LEU A 18 -5.83 15.18 -9.92
N ALA A 19 -6.60 14.14 -10.23
CA ALA A 19 -6.11 12.77 -10.24
C ALA A 19 -6.51 12.03 -11.51
N GLY A 20 -5.65 11.13 -11.97
CA GLY A 20 -5.89 10.25 -13.10
C GLY A 20 -5.27 8.87 -12.87
N ARG A 21 -5.96 7.84 -13.34
CA ARG A 21 -5.47 6.46 -13.39
C ARG A 21 -5.84 5.82 -14.70
N ALA A 22 -4.92 5.07 -15.29
CA ALA A 22 -5.13 4.24 -16.46
C ALA A 22 -4.66 2.81 -16.16
N ALA A 23 -5.43 1.84 -16.60
CA ALA A 23 -5.07 0.43 -16.47
C ALA A 23 -5.18 -0.28 -17.82
N TRP A 24 -4.25 -1.18 -18.07
CA TRP A 24 -4.22 -2.07 -19.23
C TRP A 24 -4.26 -3.51 -18.76
N VAL A 25 -5.24 -4.27 -19.25
CA VAL A 25 -5.51 -5.64 -18.83
C VAL A 25 -5.51 -6.56 -20.05
N PRO A 26 -4.32 -6.92 -20.59
CA PRO A 26 -4.20 -7.73 -21.81
C PRO A 26 -4.68 -9.17 -21.62
N ARG A 27 -4.75 -9.66 -20.39
CA ARG A 27 -5.33 -10.96 -20.04
C ARG A 27 -6.32 -10.76 -18.90
N ASN A 28 -7.55 -11.22 -19.11
CA ASN A 28 -8.65 -11.07 -18.15
C ASN A 28 -9.57 -12.30 -18.21
N ALA A 29 -8.99 -13.47 -17.93
CA ALA A 29 -9.75 -14.70 -17.80
C ALA A 29 -9.66 -15.23 -16.37
N LYS A 30 -10.62 -16.07 -15.96
CA LYS A 30 -10.56 -16.71 -14.63
C LYS A 30 -9.25 -17.51 -14.50
N GLY A 31 -8.45 -17.15 -13.52
CA GLY A 31 -7.16 -17.79 -13.27
C GLY A 31 -6.06 -17.44 -14.27
N ASP A 32 -6.24 -16.48 -15.17
CA ASP A 32 -5.21 -15.91 -16.03
C ASP A 32 -5.44 -14.42 -16.23
N VAL A 33 -4.79 -13.60 -15.39
CA VAL A 33 -4.91 -12.14 -15.40
C VAL A 33 -3.53 -11.52 -15.48
N LEU A 34 -3.39 -10.51 -16.34
CA LEU A 34 -2.30 -9.56 -16.30
C LEU A 34 -2.88 -8.16 -16.30
N HIS A 35 -2.63 -7.42 -15.23
CA HIS A 35 -3.06 -6.04 -15.05
C HIS A 35 -1.83 -5.17 -14.82
N LEU A 36 -1.73 -4.08 -15.55
CA LEU A 36 -0.72 -3.03 -15.40
C LEU A 36 -1.43 -1.70 -15.29
N GLY A 37 -1.05 -0.87 -14.33
CA GLY A 37 -1.68 0.43 -14.10
C GLY A 37 -0.68 1.53 -13.81
N LEU A 38 -1.06 2.74 -14.19
CA LEU A 38 -0.37 3.98 -13.88
C LEU A 38 -1.35 4.94 -13.24
N ALA A 39 -0.92 5.63 -12.20
CA ALA A 39 -1.71 6.67 -11.53
C ALA A 39 -0.84 7.91 -11.31
N ALA A 40 -1.46 9.08 -11.41
CA ALA A 40 -0.84 10.33 -11.04
C ALA A 40 -1.87 11.26 -10.41
N SER A 41 -1.44 12.07 -9.44
CA SER A 41 -2.25 13.14 -8.89
C SER A 41 -1.41 14.37 -8.56
N ARG A 42 -2.04 15.53 -8.59
CA ARG A 42 -1.52 16.79 -8.09
C ARG A 42 -2.55 17.42 -7.18
N GLU A 43 -2.14 17.68 -5.95
CA GLU A 43 -2.93 18.32 -4.90
C GLU A 43 -2.30 19.67 -4.56
N ARG A 44 -3.12 20.67 -4.28
CA ARG A 44 -2.74 21.94 -3.68
C ARG A 44 -3.43 22.06 -2.34
N PRO A 45 -2.73 21.80 -1.24
CA PRO A 45 -3.33 21.84 0.08
C PRO A 45 -3.49 23.29 0.55
N ASP A 46 -4.67 23.70 0.99
CA ASP A 46 -4.91 25.05 1.53
C ASP A 46 -4.16 25.30 2.84
N SER A 47 -3.84 24.25 3.57
CA SER A 47 -3.04 24.34 4.80
C SER A 47 -1.55 24.61 4.53
N GLU A 48 -1.11 24.56 3.28
CA GLU A 48 0.30 24.66 2.88
C GLU A 48 1.22 23.71 3.65
N THR A 49 0.68 22.58 4.13
CA THR A 49 1.42 21.59 4.91
C THR A 49 1.25 20.16 4.40
N LEU A 50 2.27 19.33 4.64
CA LEU A 50 2.24 17.89 4.38
C LEU A 50 2.95 17.15 5.52
N ARG A 51 2.44 15.98 5.90
CA ARG A 51 3.12 15.07 6.80
C ARG A 51 3.02 13.64 6.29
N LEU A 52 4.15 13.04 5.99
CA LEU A 52 4.24 11.64 5.56
C LEU A 52 4.69 10.78 6.73
N ARG A 53 3.95 9.70 7.00
CA ARG A 53 4.25 8.80 8.12
C ARG A 53 3.69 7.41 7.87
N ALA A 54 4.36 6.39 8.38
CA ALA A 54 3.88 5.02 8.29
C ALA A 54 4.02 4.25 9.61
N LYS A 55 3.13 3.28 9.76
CA LYS A 55 3.20 2.21 10.77
C LYS A 55 3.91 1.01 10.15
N PRO A 56 4.40 0.04 10.95
CA PRO A 56 4.64 -1.29 10.43
C PRO A 56 3.34 -1.90 9.88
N GLU A 57 3.43 -2.91 9.04
CA GLU A 57 2.26 -3.56 8.42
C GLU A 57 1.34 -4.29 9.42
N VAL A 58 1.09 -3.66 10.57
CA VAL A 58 0.25 -4.15 11.67
C VAL A 58 -0.86 -3.15 11.92
N GLY A 59 -2.09 -3.53 11.57
CA GLY A 59 -3.24 -2.62 11.62
C GLY A 59 -3.61 -2.11 13.02
N LEU A 60 -3.29 -2.85 14.08
CA LEU A 60 -3.71 -2.57 15.46
C LEU A 60 -2.72 -1.70 16.25
N THR A 61 -1.55 -1.39 15.71
CA THR A 61 -0.59 -0.54 16.42
C THR A 61 -0.80 0.95 16.11
N GLY A 62 -0.57 1.82 17.11
CA GLY A 62 -0.48 3.27 16.94
C GLY A 62 0.94 3.77 16.64
N VAL A 63 1.94 2.89 16.73
CA VAL A 63 3.37 3.26 16.60
C VAL A 63 3.68 3.66 15.15
N ARG A 64 4.31 4.83 14.97
CA ARG A 64 4.84 5.31 13.70
C ARG A 64 6.35 5.10 13.71
N LEU A 65 6.85 4.29 12.77
CA LEU A 65 8.29 4.02 12.67
C LEU A 65 9.00 5.09 11.85
N VAL A 66 8.34 5.59 10.82
CA VAL A 66 8.83 6.66 9.96
C VAL A 66 7.84 7.83 9.95
N ASP A 67 8.37 9.06 9.88
CA ASP A 67 7.55 10.28 10.00
C ASP A 67 8.41 11.51 9.64
N THR A 68 8.05 12.25 8.60
CA THR A 68 8.73 13.47 8.17
C THR A 68 8.60 14.62 9.18
N GLY A 69 7.65 14.54 10.12
CA GLY A 69 7.12 15.73 10.78
C GLY A 69 6.25 16.54 9.81
N THR A 70 5.73 17.65 10.28
CA THR A 70 4.94 18.57 9.43
C THR A 70 5.90 19.38 8.55
N LEU A 71 5.78 19.23 7.24
CA LEU A 71 6.46 20.02 6.23
C LEU A 71 5.61 21.26 5.98
N ALA A 72 6.17 22.45 6.13
CA ALA A 72 5.50 23.73 5.89
C ALA A 72 5.87 24.28 4.49
N GLY A 73 5.08 25.26 4.02
CA GLY A 73 5.27 25.97 2.74
C GLY A 73 5.03 25.06 1.54
N VAL A 74 4.12 24.10 1.65
CA VAL A 74 3.80 23.16 0.56
C VAL A 74 2.80 23.80 -0.40
N ASP A 75 3.26 24.19 -1.59
CA ASP A 75 2.40 24.70 -2.68
C ASP A 75 1.67 23.57 -3.40
N ALA A 76 2.37 22.48 -3.67
CA ALA A 76 1.77 21.33 -4.34
C ALA A 76 2.37 20.00 -3.89
N VAL A 77 1.54 18.97 -3.91
CA VAL A 77 1.93 17.57 -3.68
C VAL A 77 1.65 16.78 -4.95
N GLN A 78 2.67 16.23 -5.55
CA GLN A 78 2.57 15.35 -6.72
C GLN A 78 2.76 13.90 -6.25
N ARG A 79 1.88 13.01 -6.72
CA ARG A 79 2.00 11.57 -6.47
C ARG A 79 1.96 10.84 -7.80
N THR A 80 2.87 9.90 -7.99
CA THR A 80 2.88 9.01 -9.14
C THR A 80 2.99 7.57 -8.66
N GLY A 81 2.33 6.67 -9.36
CA GLY A 81 2.32 5.25 -9.01
C GLY A 81 2.28 4.36 -10.23
N PHE A 82 2.95 3.23 -10.13
CA PHE A 82 2.84 2.12 -11.06
C PHE A 82 2.41 0.88 -10.29
N GLU A 83 1.44 0.14 -10.83
CA GLU A 83 0.92 -1.09 -10.25
C GLU A 83 0.96 -2.24 -11.24
N GLY A 84 1.16 -3.44 -10.75
CA GLY A 84 1.10 -4.66 -11.52
C GLY A 84 0.46 -5.80 -10.74
N LEU A 85 -0.36 -6.59 -11.43
CA LEU A 85 -0.94 -7.82 -10.91
C LEU A 85 -0.86 -8.90 -11.97
N TRP A 86 -0.36 -10.07 -11.58
CA TRP A 86 -0.36 -11.28 -12.36
C TRP A 86 -1.02 -12.40 -11.56
N ILE A 87 -1.98 -13.09 -12.18
CA ILE A 87 -2.61 -14.30 -11.65
C ILE A 87 -2.46 -15.41 -12.68
N ARG A 88 -1.99 -16.57 -12.27
CA ARG A 88 -1.96 -17.75 -13.11
C ARG A 88 -2.23 -19.02 -12.31
N GLY A 89 -3.43 -19.58 -12.48
CA GLY A 89 -3.90 -20.69 -11.67
C GLY A 89 -3.84 -20.33 -10.17
N PRO A 90 -3.23 -21.16 -9.34
CA PRO A 90 -3.17 -20.93 -7.89
C PRO A 90 -2.14 -19.86 -7.47
N TRP A 91 -1.36 -19.31 -8.39
CA TRP A 91 -0.31 -18.34 -8.09
C TRP A 91 -0.77 -16.93 -8.41
N SER A 92 -0.42 -15.99 -7.56
CA SER A 92 -0.54 -14.57 -7.88
C SER A 92 0.65 -13.76 -7.38
N VAL A 93 1.01 -12.72 -8.13
CA VAL A 93 2.00 -11.71 -7.73
C VAL A 93 1.41 -10.35 -8.01
N GLN A 94 1.53 -9.47 -7.03
CA GLN A 94 1.07 -8.09 -7.11
C GLN A 94 2.14 -7.17 -6.54
N GLY A 95 2.27 -5.97 -7.09
CA GLY A 95 3.20 -4.97 -6.57
C GLY A 95 2.81 -3.57 -7.00
N GLU A 96 3.28 -2.61 -6.22
CA GLU A 96 3.15 -1.19 -6.51
C GLU A 96 4.44 -0.47 -6.14
N VAL A 97 4.78 0.55 -6.93
CA VAL A 97 5.79 1.55 -6.60
C VAL A 97 5.14 2.93 -6.62
N LEU A 98 5.45 3.72 -5.61
CA LEU A 98 4.83 5.02 -5.37
C LEU A 98 5.93 6.05 -5.13
N GLN A 99 5.77 7.24 -5.70
CA GLN A 99 6.59 8.41 -5.43
C GLN A 99 5.68 9.56 -5.03
N VAL A 100 6.10 10.32 -4.04
CA VAL A 100 5.51 11.59 -3.64
C VAL A 100 6.57 12.67 -3.72
N ARG A 101 6.20 13.84 -4.20
CA ARG A 101 7.01 15.06 -4.19
C ARG A 101 6.18 16.22 -3.68
N ALA A 102 6.68 16.89 -2.68
CA ALA A 102 6.14 18.15 -2.19
C ALA A 102 6.97 19.30 -2.75
N ASP A 103 6.37 20.13 -3.60
CA ASP A 103 6.94 21.38 -4.07
C ASP A 103 6.74 22.41 -2.94
N ARG A 104 7.79 23.14 -2.54
CA ARG A 104 7.77 24.01 -1.36
C ARG A 104 8.26 25.41 -1.68
N ASP A 105 7.56 26.41 -1.16
CA ASP A 105 7.88 27.82 -1.31
C ASP A 105 8.89 28.34 -0.26
N GLY A 106 9.26 29.62 -0.37
CA GLY A 106 10.05 30.33 0.63
C GLY A 106 11.51 29.92 0.71
N GLY A 107 12.08 29.31 -0.35
CA GLY A 107 13.46 28.82 -0.36
C GLY A 107 13.66 27.52 0.43
N LEU A 108 12.58 26.89 0.83
CA LEU A 108 12.55 25.59 1.48
C LEU A 108 12.74 24.53 0.42
N GLY A 109 13.76 23.85 0.17
CA GLY A 109 13.91 22.83 -0.89
C GLY A 109 12.74 21.84 -0.94
N ASP A 110 12.42 21.37 -2.14
CA ASP A 110 11.41 20.33 -2.36
C ASP A 110 11.75 19.06 -1.57
N VAL A 111 10.73 18.28 -1.23
CA VAL A 111 10.89 17.02 -0.51
C VAL A 111 10.22 15.88 -1.26
N SER A 112 10.96 14.80 -1.44
CA SER A 112 10.48 13.58 -2.08
C SER A 112 10.47 12.41 -1.10
N GLY A 113 9.52 11.50 -1.31
CA GLY A 113 9.48 10.20 -0.66
C GLY A 113 9.13 9.14 -1.68
N ASN A 114 9.62 7.94 -1.47
CA ASN A 114 9.31 6.81 -2.34
C ASN A 114 9.05 5.54 -1.52
N GLY A 115 8.22 4.69 -2.07
CA GLY A 115 7.90 3.41 -1.46
C GLY A 115 7.35 2.43 -2.47
N GLY A 116 7.20 1.20 -2.03
CA GLY A 116 6.61 0.17 -2.86
C GLY A 116 6.51 -1.14 -2.12
N TYR A 117 5.81 -2.07 -2.71
CA TYR A 117 5.73 -3.43 -2.21
C TYR A 117 5.63 -4.44 -3.35
N VAL A 118 6.01 -5.67 -3.03
CA VAL A 118 5.68 -6.86 -3.80
C VAL A 118 5.02 -7.88 -2.87
N PHE A 119 3.98 -8.52 -3.37
CA PHE A 119 3.18 -9.48 -2.63
C PHE A 119 2.98 -10.71 -3.52
N GLY A 120 3.34 -11.88 -3.00
CA GLY A 120 3.13 -13.17 -3.65
C GLY A 120 2.14 -14.02 -2.86
N SER A 121 1.29 -14.77 -3.55
CA SER A 121 0.44 -15.77 -2.92
C SER A 121 0.38 -17.08 -3.71
N TRP A 122 0.15 -18.15 -2.97
CA TRP A 122 -0.09 -19.48 -3.47
C TRP A 122 -1.29 -20.11 -2.78
N VAL A 123 -2.31 -20.42 -3.56
CA VAL A 123 -3.46 -21.18 -3.08
C VAL A 123 -3.13 -22.66 -3.12
N VAL A 124 -2.78 -23.23 -1.97
CA VAL A 124 -2.28 -24.62 -1.85
C VAL A 124 -3.31 -25.64 -2.33
N THR A 125 -4.59 -25.35 -2.17
CA THR A 125 -5.73 -26.18 -2.57
C THR A 125 -6.05 -26.10 -4.08
N GLY A 126 -5.36 -25.23 -4.83
CA GLY A 126 -5.39 -25.22 -6.30
C GLY A 126 -6.33 -24.19 -6.93
N GLU A 127 -7.15 -23.48 -6.14
CA GLU A 127 -8.01 -22.41 -6.65
C GLU A 127 -7.18 -21.19 -7.08
N SER A 128 -7.81 -20.28 -7.81
CA SER A 128 -7.25 -18.98 -8.16
C SER A 128 -7.84 -17.88 -7.29
N ARG A 129 -7.09 -16.81 -7.07
CA ARG A 129 -7.67 -15.53 -6.64
C ARG A 129 -8.63 -15.01 -7.71
N GLY A 130 -9.68 -14.36 -7.26
CA GLY A 130 -10.57 -13.64 -8.16
C GLY A 130 -9.96 -12.31 -8.60
N TYR A 131 -10.56 -11.69 -9.63
CA TYR A 131 -10.18 -10.38 -10.15
C TYR A 131 -11.42 -9.54 -10.46
N ASN A 132 -11.41 -8.30 -9.98
CA ASN A 132 -12.42 -7.28 -10.30
C ASN A 132 -11.76 -5.89 -10.28
N GLY A 133 -10.88 -5.62 -11.29
CA GLY A 133 -10.02 -4.44 -11.29
C GLY A 133 -8.86 -4.50 -10.29
N TYR A 134 -8.89 -5.45 -9.37
CA TYR A 134 -7.88 -5.79 -8.35
C TYR A 134 -8.03 -7.28 -7.97
N ALA A 135 -7.03 -7.86 -7.30
CA ALA A 135 -7.11 -9.23 -6.81
C ALA A 135 -8.12 -9.33 -5.65
N THR A 136 -9.08 -10.23 -5.76
CA THR A 136 -10.10 -10.47 -4.73
C THR A 136 -9.79 -11.75 -3.93
N ASN A 137 -10.63 -12.07 -2.95
CA ASN A 137 -10.51 -13.30 -2.16
C ASN A 137 -10.61 -14.54 -3.04
N VAL A 138 -10.03 -15.63 -2.56
CA VAL A 138 -10.24 -16.97 -3.12
C VAL A 138 -11.67 -17.41 -2.79
N VAL A 139 -12.33 -18.02 -3.77
CA VAL A 139 -13.62 -18.71 -3.57
C VAL A 139 -13.30 -20.21 -3.58
N PRO A 140 -13.47 -20.93 -2.45
CA PRO A 140 -13.20 -22.36 -2.40
C PRO A 140 -14.02 -23.16 -3.40
N SER A 141 -13.39 -24.11 -4.06
CA SER A 141 -14.05 -25.07 -4.96
C SER A 141 -14.77 -26.19 -4.21
N ALA A 142 -14.33 -26.46 -2.97
CA ALA A 142 -14.93 -27.38 -2.02
C ALA A 142 -15.36 -26.62 -0.75
N THR A 143 -15.24 -27.24 0.44
CA THR A 143 -15.63 -26.65 1.71
C THR A 143 -14.65 -25.59 2.22
N SER A 144 -13.40 -25.65 1.81
CA SER A 144 -12.36 -24.71 2.25
C SER A 144 -11.24 -24.55 1.22
N ALA A 145 -10.52 -23.44 1.31
CA ALA A 145 -9.28 -23.21 0.57
C ALA A 145 -8.21 -22.64 1.50
N LEU A 146 -6.95 -22.97 1.23
CA LEU A 146 -5.80 -22.52 1.99
C LEU A 146 -4.85 -21.72 1.06
N GLU A 147 -4.48 -20.51 1.49
CA GLU A 147 -3.58 -19.63 0.77
C GLU A 147 -2.39 -19.23 1.66
N LEU A 148 -1.19 -19.39 1.14
CA LEU A 148 0.05 -18.91 1.74
C LEU A 148 0.47 -17.60 1.07
N LEU A 149 1.05 -16.69 1.84
CA LEU A 149 1.35 -15.33 1.41
C LEU A 149 2.72 -14.90 1.89
N VAL A 150 3.40 -14.14 1.03
CA VAL A 150 4.61 -13.42 1.39
C VAL A 150 4.53 -12.00 0.83
N ARG A 151 4.91 -11.00 1.61
CA ARG A 151 4.98 -9.61 1.20
C ARG A 151 6.29 -8.99 1.66
N TYR A 152 6.89 -8.21 0.80
CA TYR A 152 7.97 -7.29 1.14
C TYR A 152 7.54 -5.88 0.78
N SER A 153 7.74 -4.94 1.69
CA SER A 153 7.52 -3.52 1.42
C SER A 153 8.72 -2.69 1.86
N ARG A 154 8.86 -1.53 1.24
CA ARG A 154 9.88 -0.54 1.58
C ARG A 154 9.33 0.87 1.43
N LEU A 155 9.71 1.74 2.37
CA LEU A 155 9.40 3.16 2.37
C LEU A 155 10.66 3.95 2.74
N ASP A 156 10.96 5.00 1.96
CA ASP A 156 12.06 5.93 2.19
C ASP A 156 11.50 7.36 2.22
N LEU A 157 11.60 8.00 3.37
CA LEU A 157 11.15 9.36 3.62
C LEU A 157 12.31 10.29 4.01
N ASP A 158 13.56 9.87 3.75
CA ASP A 158 14.73 10.72 3.93
C ASP A 158 15.02 11.48 2.63
N ASP A 159 15.01 12.81 2.68
CA ASP A 159 15.39 13.66 1.56
C ASP A 159 16.02 14.97 2.06
N GLY A 160 17.25 15.21 1.65
CA GLY A 160 18.01 16.40 2.04
C GLY A 160 18.08 16.59 3.56
N ALA A 161 17.50 17.69 4.06
CA ALA A 161 17.40 18.02 5.48
C ALA A 161 16.27 17.27 6.20
N VAL A 162 15.32 16.73 5.48
CA VAL A 162 14.20 15.97 6.07
C VAL A 162 14.65 14.56 6.40
N ARG A 163 14.54 14.18 7.66
CA ARG A 163 14.91 12.87 8.20
C ARG A 163 13.66 12.08 8.61
N GLY A 164 12.79 11.78 7.63
CA GLY A 164 11.55 11.03 7.86
C GLY A 164 11.77 9.56 8.21
N GLY A 165 12.93 9.03 7.83
CA GLY A 165 13.37 7.66 8.09
C GLY A 165 13.08 6.70 6.95
N LYS A 166 13.60 5.49 7.08
CA LYS A 166 13.44 4.37 6.15
C LYS A 166 12.86 3.19 6.88
N GLN A 167 11.95 2.49 6.24
CA GLN A 167 11.30 1.30 6.78
C GLN A 167 11.25 0.21 5.70
N SER A 168 11.44 -1.04 6.11
CA SER A 168 11.15 -2.22 5.29
C SER A 168 10.50 -3.28 6.15
N ASP A 169 9.46 -3.91 5.62
CA ASP A 169 8.70 -4.94 6.32
C ASP A 169 8.65 -6.21 5.48
N TRP A 170 8.84 -7.37 6.14
CA TRP A 170 8.48 -8.67 5.63
C TRP A 170 7.23 -9.16 6.35
N THR A 171 6.25 -9.61 5.60
CA THR A 171 5.04 -10.22 6.13
C THR A 171 4.88 -11.63 5.59
N LEU A 172 4.75 -12.61 6.47
CA LEU A 172 4.34 -13.98 6.15
C LEU A 172 2.89 -14.15 6.57
N GLY A 173 2.06 -14.76 5.75
CA GLY A 173 0.64 -14.89 6.03
C GLY A 173 0.06 -16.22 5.59
N VAL A 174 -1.03 -16.58 6.26
CA VAL A 174 -1.89 -17.70 5.92
C VAL A 174 -3.33 -17.22 5.94
N ASN A 175 -4.07 -17.51 4.87
CA ASN A 175 -5.51 -17.31 4.81
C ASN A 175 -6.20 -18.67 4.69
N TRP A 176 -7.14 -18.92 5.56
CA TRP A 176 -8.01 -20.08 5.50
C TRP A 176 -9.43 -19.64 5.21
N TYR A 177 -9.91 -19.97 4.03
CA TYR A 177 -11.26 -19.67 3.58
C TYR A 177 -12.18 -20.84 3.90
N LEU A 178 -13.23 -20.62 4.70
CA LEU A 178 -14.24 -21.59 5.10
C LEU A 178 -15.55 -21.25 4.40
N GLY A 179 -15.81 -21.93 3.28
CA GLY A 179 -16.90 -21.57 2.39
C GLY A 179 -16.69 -20.16 1.78
N ARG A 180 -17.79 -19.48 1.48
CA ARG A 180 -17.76 -18.15 0.86
C ARG A 180 -17.79 -16.99 1.86
N ASN A 181 -18.14 -17.29 3.10
CA ASN A 181 -18.54 -16.29 4.08
C ASN A 181 -17.54 -16.08 5.21
N VAL A 182 -16.62 -17.04 5.44
CA VAL A 182 -15.69 -16.98 6.57
C VAL A 182 -14.26 -17.07 6.09
N LYS A 183 -13.41 -16.16 6.58
CA LYS A 183 -11.98 -16.15 6.32
C LYS A 183 -11.23 -15.99 7.65
N LEU A 184 -10.37 -16.93 7.96
CA LEU A 184 -9.41 -16.81 9.06
C LEU A 184 -8.05 -16.44 8.49
N GLN A 185 -7.34 -15.54 9.16
CA GLN A 185 -6.04 -15.04 8.72
C GLN A 185 -5.07 -15.05 9.89
N ALA A 186 -3.84 -15.50 9.63
CA ALA A 186 -2.72 -15.34 10.53
C ALA A 186 -1.58 -14.65 9.77
N ASN A 187 -0.97 -13.64 10.38
CA ASN A 187 0.16 -12.91 9.79
C ASN A 187 1.26 -12.75 10.83
N TYR A 188 2.49 -12.87 10.36
CA TYR A 188 3.68 -12.51 11.12
C TYR A 188 4.46 -11.45 10.35
N VAL A 189 4.75 -10.33 11.02
CA VAL A 189 5.40 -9.15 10.44
C VAL A 189 6.74 -8.93 11.11
N PHE A 190 7.80 -8.82 10.32
CA PHE A 190 9.13 -8.39 10.71
C PHE A 190 9.34 -7.00 10.13
N ALA A 191 9.38 -5.98 10.96
CA ALA A 191 9.65 -4.62 10.52
C ALA A 191 11.06 -4.21 10.89
N HIS A 192 11.73 -3.50 9.97
CA HIS A 192 13.03 -2.88 10.18
C HIS A 192 12.93 -1.41 9.82
N ALA A 193 13.23 -0.52 10.77
CA ALA A 193 13.16 0.90 10.52
C ALA A 193 14.36 1.64 11.13
N ARG A 194 14.81 2.67 10.41
CA ARG A 194 15.83 3.60 10.86
C ARG A 194 15.37 5.04 10.70
N ARG A 195 15.32 5.78 11.81
CA ARG A 195 14.97 7.20 11.82
C ARG A 195 15.85 7.95 12.80
N ASN A 196 16.44 9.08 12.38
CA ASN A 196 17.34 9.90 13.21
C ASN A 196 18.48 9.10 13.85
N GLY A 197 19.04 8.12 13.13
CA GLY A 197 20.11 7.25 13.65
C GLY A 197 19.64 6.12 14.57
N VAL A 198 18.37 6.09 14.97
CA VAL A 198 17.81 5.04 15.83
C VAL A 198 17.27 3.91 14.96
N LEU A 199 17.72 2.69 15.24
CA LEU A 199 17.20 1.44 14.64
C LEU A 199 16.08 0.90 15.51
N ARG A 200 15.06 0.32 14.86
CA ARG A 200 13.93 -0.35 15.50
C ARG A 200 13.53 -1.54 14.65
N ASP A 201 13.45 -2.71 15.26
CA ASP A 201 13.16 -3.99 14.64
C ASP A 201 11.95 -4.67 15.33
N PRO A 202 10.76 -4.07 15.31
CA PRO A 202 9.61 -4.68 15.95
C PRO A 202 9.10 -5.87 15.12
N GLU A 203 8.61 -6.87 15.85
CA GLU A 203 7.92 -8.02 15.31
C GLU A 203 6.48 -8.03 15.80
N ALA A 204 5.57 -8.57 15.00
CA ALA A 204 4.18 -8.66 15.38
C ALA A 204 3.52 -9.91 14.80
N PHE A 205 2.70 -10.55 15.61
CA PHE A 205 1.80 -11.62 15.20
C PHE A 205 0.35 -11.14 15.28
N GLY A 206 -0.42 -11.37 14.23
CA GLY A 206 -1.82 -10.98 14.14
C GLY A 206 -2.73 -12.13 13.72
N LEU A 207 -3.88 -12.20 14.34
CA LEU A 207 -4.98 -13.07 13.95
C LEU A 207 -6.20 -12.24 13.59
N ARG A 208 -6.92 -12.64 12.55
CA ARG A 208 -8.16 -11.99 12.11
C ARG A 208 -9.19 -13.05 11.69
N ALA A 209 -10.42 -12.87 12.13
CA ALA A 209 -11.59 -13.54 11.57
C ALA A 209 -12.43 -12.50 10.80
N GLN A 210 -12.83 -12.85 9.58
CA GLN A 210 -13.68 -12.02 8.74
C GLN A 210 -14.92 -12.82 8.37
N PHE A 211 -16.09 -12.18 8.53
CA PHE A 211 -17.40 -12.71 8.15
C PHE A 211 -17.96 -11.77 7.07
N GLN A 212 -18.53 -12.37 6.03
CA GLN A 212 -19.15 -11.64 4.91
C GLN A 212 -20.57 -12.21 4.68
N PHE A 213 -21.58 -11.33 4.64
CA PHE A 213 -23.00 -11.70 4.46
C PHE A 213 -23.50 -11.24 3.11
#